data_8d66ec0b18d3f184c933fbfbfdedf253
#
_entry.id   8d66ec0b18d3f184c933fbfbfdedf253
#
_cell.length_a   1.000
_cell.length_b   1.000
_cell.length_c   1.000
_cell.angle_alpha   90.00
_cell.angle_beta   90.00
_cell.angle_gamma   90.00
#
_symmetry.space_group_name_H-M   'P 1'
#
loop_
_entity.id
_entity.type
_entity.pdbx_description
1 polymer ?
#
loop_
_entity_poly.entity_id
_entity_poly.type
_entity_poly.pdbx_seq_one_letter_code
_entity_poly.pdbx_strand_id
1 'polypeptide(L)'
;MKTAILGIVLTATSAFAQLRPVNTFSIVARDPATGEIGVAVQSHWFAVGQIVPWAEAGVGAVATQSFVDPSYGKLGLDSLRLGKSAPDALRGLLGGDGACEVRQVAMIDAGGNVATFTGSHDIQAAGGIAGGGTTPSEVRCGTAGGVLMTGRDFAVQANLMANDRIWPAMATAFREAKGDLADRMLAALDAAQLAGGDIRGKQSAALIVVSAKSTGKRWQDEVFNLRVDDAPAPLAELRRLVALQRAYNHMNAGDLATEHKDNEGALREYSAAESIAANTPGIPQSRYAEMLYWHAVALINMKRIDEALPLLSKAFHLEAGWRELTPRLPHAGLLPDDTQLIERITKVQ
;
A
#
# COMPACT_ATOMS: atom_id res chain seq x y z
N MET A 1 -15.33 -57.38 -45.37
CA MET A 1 -14.32 -56.55 -44.78
C MET A 1 -15.05 -55.56 -43.84
N LYS A 2 -14.91 -55.74 -42.54
CA LYS A 2 -15.49 -54.83 -41.54
C LYS A 2 -14.35 -53.93 -41.00
N THR A 3 -14.38 -52.66 -41.34
CA THR A 3 -13.41 -51.65 -40.87
C THR A 3 -13.82 -51.17 -39.49
N ALA A 4 -13.05 -51.52 -38.46
CA ALA A 4 -13.24 -50.99 -37.12
C ALA A 4 -12.53 -49.61 -37.01
N ILE A 5 -13.30 -48.57 -36.72
CA ILE A 5 -12.76 -47.22 -36.41
C ILE A 5 -12.46 -47.21 -34.92
N LEU A 6 -11.17 -47.16 -34.58
CA LEU A 6 -10.67 -47.03 -33.22
C LEU A 6 -10.70 -45.52 -32.85
N GLY A 7 -11.70 -45.10 -32.10
CA GLY A 7 -11.78 -43.75 -31.57
C GLY A 7 -10.77 -43.58 -30.44
N ILE A 8 -9.74 -42.75 -30.65
CA ILE A 8 -8.83 -42.31 -29.60
C ILE A 8 -9.53 -41.18 -28.83
N VAL A 9 -9.99 -41.47 -27.61
CA VAL A 9 -10.46 -40.42 -26.66
C VAL A 9 -9.20 -39.78 -26.06
N LEU A 10 -8.80 -38.61 -26.56
CA LEU A 10 -7.84 -37.77 -25.87
C LEU A 10 -8.52 -37.19 -24.62
N THR A 11 -8.25 -37.75 -23.46
CA THR A 11 -8.50 -37.10 -22.18
C THR A 11 -7.46 -35.98 -22.03
N ALA A 12 -7.87 -34.73 -22.29
CA ALA A 12 -7.10 -33.58 -21.93
C ALA A 12 -7.07 -33.50 -20.40
N THR A 13 -6.04 -34.06 -19.79
CA THR A 13 -5.68 -33.73 -18.40
C THR A 13 -5.24 -32.27 -18.40
N SER A 14 -6.09 -31.40 -17.92
CA SER A 14 -5.70 -30.03 -17.58
C SER A 14 -4.56 -30.11 -16.57
N ALA A 15 -3.32 -29.96 -17.03
CA ALA A 15 -2.19 -29.75 -16.17
C ALA A 15 -2.42 -28.35 -15.54
N PHE A 16 -3.07 -28.31 -14.40
CA PHE A 16 -2.99 -27.15 -13.52
C PHE A 16 -1.49 -27.01 -13.21
N ALA A 17 -0.86 -26.00 -13.80
CA ALA A 17 0.43 -25.55 -13.32
C ALA A 17 0.22 -25.29 -11.81
N GLN A 18 0.82 -26.13 -10.98
CA GLN A 18 0.71 -26.04 -9.54
C GLN A 18 1.47 -24.79 -9.13
N LEU A 19 0.78 -23.64 -9.17
CA LEU A 19 1.33 -22.37 -8.72
C LEU A 19 1.75 -22.54 -7.26
N ARG A 20 2.98 -22.20 -6.97
CA ARG A 20 3.46 -22.18 -5.58
C ARG A 20 2.54 -21.28 -4.77
N PRO A 21 2.09 -21.69 -3.58
CA PRO A 21 1.21 -20.86 -2.77
C PRO A 21 1.87 -19.56 -2.32
N VAL A 22 1.14 -18.45 -2.45
CA VAL A 22 1.54 -17.13 -1.95
C VAL A 22 1.14 -17.03 -0.49
N ASN A 23 1.98 -17.60 0.36
CA ASN A 23 1.75 -17.63 1.80
C ASN A 23 2.09 -16.28 2.42
N THR A 24 1.20 -15.76 3.26
CA THR A 24 1.12 -14.31 3.43
C THR A 24 0.31 -13.98 4.68
N PHE A 25 0.57 -12.83 5.26
CA PHE A 25 -0.38 -12.18 6.15
C PHE A 25 -0.75 -10.80 5.61
N SER A 26 -2.03 -10.47 5.70
CA SER A 26 -2.58 -9.24 5.14
C SER A 26 -3.72 -8.67 5.97
N ILE A 27 -4.02 -7.40 5.74
CA ILE A 27 -5.14 -6.67 6.33
C ILE A 27 -5.83 -5.85 5.25
N VAL A 28 -7.17 -5.86 5.26
CA VAL A 28 -8.00 -4.84 4.61
C VAL A 28 -8.66 -4.01 5.71
N ALA A 29 -8.70 -2.69 5.57
CA ALA A 29 -9.25 -1.83 6.61
C ALA A 29 -9.84 -0.53 6.04
N ARG A 30 -10.74 0.07 6.82
CA ARG A 30 -11.31 1.40 6.59
C ARG A 30 -11.12 2.26 7.83
N ASP A 31 -10.80 3.52 7.65
CA ASP A 31 -10.88 4.50 8.73
C ASP A 31 -12.30 5.09 8.78
N PRO A 32 -13.07 4.87 9.86
CA PRO A 32 -14.43 5.42 9.97
C PRO A 32 -14.47 6.94 9.99
N ALA A 33 -13.41 7.63 10.42
CA ALA A 33 -13.36 9.09 10.55
C ALA A 33 -13.09 9.77 9.20
N THR A 34 -12.14 9.26 8.42
CA THR A 34 -11.76 9.83 7.11
C THR A 34 -12.51 9.18 5.94
N GLY A 35 -12.96 7.94 6.13
CA GLY A 35 -13.54 7.11 5.08
C GLY A 35 -12.50 6.47 4.16
N GLU A 36 -11.21 6.69 4.39
CA GLU A 36 -10.12 6.05 3.65
C GLU A 36 -10.19 4.53 3.77
N ILE A 37 -9.80 3.84 2.70
CA ILE A 37 -9.79 2.38 2.63
C ILE A 37 -8.40 1.92 2.24
N GLY A 38 -7.93 0.84 2.87
CA GLY A 38 -6.59 0.34 2.60
C GLY A 38 -6.48 -1.17 2.61
N VAL A 39 -5.39 -1.64 2.04
CA VAL A 39 -4.93 -3.03 2.08
C VAL A 39 -3.41 -3.04 2.26
N ALA A 40 -2.93 -3.88 3.17
CA ALA A 40 -1.50 -4.05 3.39
C ALA A 40 -1.14 -5.54 3.53
N VAL A 41 0.07 -5.90 3.12
CA VAL A 41 0.51 -7.30 2.99
C VAL A 41 2.01 -7.44 3.19
N GLN A 42 2.43 -8.55 3.79
CA GLN A 42 3.81 -9.06 3.73
C GLN A 42 3.81 -10.55 3.39
N SER A 43 4.84 -10.98 2.67
CA SER A 43 5.01 -12.38 2.27
C SER A 43 6.50 -12.74 2.11
N HIS A 44 6.79 -14.04 2.20
CA HIS A 44 7.99 -14.64 1.61
C HIS A 44 7.73 -15.04 0.16
N TRP A 45 7.43 -14.02 -0.66
CA TRP A 45 7.15 -14.13 -2.09
C TRP A 45 7.73 -12.91 -2.78
N PHE A 46 8.32 -13.08 -3.98
CA PHE A 46 8.81 -11.97 -4.78
C PHE A 46 7.64 -11.11 -5.28
N ALA A 47 7.73 -9.77 -5.07
CA ALA A 47 6.78 -8.78 -5.58
C ALA A 47 5.30 -9.07 -5.24
N VAL A 48 5.01 -9.43 -3.97
CA VAL A 48 3.64 -9.73 -3.50
C VAL A 48 2.63 -8.63 -3.81
N GLY A 49 3.09 -7.39 -3.86
CA GLY A 49 2.26 -6.22 -4.16
C GLY A 49 1.67 -6.17 -5.57
N GLN A 50 2.07 -7.08 -6.47
CA GLN A 50 1.50 -7.16 -7.83
C GLN A 50 0.21 -7.99 -7.90
N ILE A 51 0.01 -8.91 -6.94
CA ILE A 51 -1.03 -9.94 -7.06
C ILE A 51 -1.98 -10.00 -5.87
N VAL A 52 -1.54 -9.64 -4.66
CA VAL A 52 -2.36 -9.76 -3.44
C VAL A 52 -3.23 -8.53 -3.17
N PRO A 53 -2.70 -7.29 -3.09
CA PRO A 53 -3.48 -6.12 -2.68
C PRO A 53 -4.15 -5.42 -3.87
N TRP A 54 -5.42 -5.09 -3.68
CA TRP A 54 -6.26 -4.37 -4.65
C TRP A 54 -7.09 -3.34 -3.90
N ALA A 55 -7.16 -2.10 -4.36
CA ALA A 55 -8.01 -1.06 -3.77
C ALA A 55 -8.49 -0.06 -4.83
N GLU A 56 -9.67 0.50 -4.59
CA GLU A 56 -10.27 1.54 -5.42
C GLU A 56 -11.05 2.53 -4.56
N ALA A 57 -10.76 3.82 -4.75
CA ALA A 57 -11.37 4.92 -4.00
C ALA A 57 -12.90 4.92 -4.13
N GLY A 58 -13.58 5.04 -2.97
CA GLY A 58 -15.03 5.03 -2.90
C GLY A 58 -15.68 3.67 -3.17
N VAL A 59 -14.91 2.62 -3.43
CA VAL A 59 -15.40 1.27 -3.74
C VAL A 59 -15.05 0.26 -2.66
N GLY A 60 -13.75 0.04 -2.40
CA GLY A 60 -13.32 -0.95 -1.43
C GLY A 60 -11.89 -1.43 -1.63
N ALA A 61 -11.53 -2.50 -0.91
CA ALA A 61 -10.25 -3.18 -1.05
C ALA A 61 -10.39 -4.70 -0.94
N VAL A 62 -9.44 -5.40 -1.56
CA VAL A 62 -9.36 -6.87 -1.60
C VAL A 62 -7.92 -7.30 -1.34
N ALA A 63 -7.75 -8.36 -0.54
CA ALA A 63 -6.49 -9.10 -0.41
C ALA A 63 -6.75 -10.56 -0.77
N THR A 64 -6.17 -11.06 -1.86
CA THR A 64 -6.27 -12.47 -2.29
C THR A 64 -4.92 -13.13 -2.18
N GLN A 65 -4.83 -14.27 -1.50
CA GLN A 65 -3.57 -14.95 -1.14
C GLN A 65 -3.74 -16.47 -1.03
N SER A 66 -2.73 -17.20 -0.52
CA SER A 66 -2.62 -18.66 -0.52
C SER A 66 -2.37 -19.17 -1.94
N PHE A 67 -3.13 -20.13 -2.46
CA PHE A 67 -3.13 -20.39 -3.89
C PHE A 67 -3.85 -19.26 -4.60
N VAL A 68 -3.11 -18.17 -4.80
CA VAL A 68 -3.65 -16.88 -5.22
C VAL A 68 -4.36 -16.97 -6.57
N ASP A 69 -5.54 -16.37 -6.62
CA ASP A 69 -6.22 -16.06 -7.87
C ASP A 69 -6.42 -14.52 -7.93
N PRO A 70 -5.64 -13.80 -8.76
CA PRO A 70 -5.76 -12.36 -8.86
C PRO A 70 -7.13 -11.88 -9.38
N SER A 71 -7.92 -12.75 -9.99
CA SER A 71 -9.26 -12.40 -10.46
C SER A 71 -10.19 -11.97 -9.32
N TYR A 72 -10.00 -12.51 -8.08
CA TYR A 72 -10.73 -12.05 -6.90
C TYR A 72 -10.54 -10.55 -6.63
N GLY A 73 -9.35 -10.01 -6.91
CA GLY A 73 -9.08 -8.57 -6.78
C GLY A 73 -9.97 -7.76 -7.72
N LYS A 74 -9.86 -8.03 -9.03
CA LYS A 74 -10.63 -7.30 -10.04
C LYS A 74 -12.13 -7.52 -9.92
N LEU A 75 -12.58 -8.77 -9.92
CA LEU A 75 -14.01 -9.11 -9.88
C LEU A 75 -14.65 -8.73 -8.53
N GLY A 76 -13.86 -8.78 -7.44
CA GLY A 76 -14.26 -8.27 -6.14
C GLY A 76 -14.59 -6.79 -6.19
N LEU A 77 -13.65 -5.95 -6.66
CA LEU A 77 -13.87 -4.52 -6.82
C LEU A 77 -15.02 -4.22 -7.80
N ASP A 78 -15.16 -4.95 -8.90
CA ASP A 78 -16.29 -4.80 -9.84
C ASP A 78 -17.64 -5.09 -9.14
N SER A 79 -17.69 -6.13 -8.29
CA SER A 79 -18.89 -6.48 -7.53
C SER A 79 -19.26 -5.41 -6.48
N LEU A 80 -18.25 -4.88 -5.77
CA LEU A 80 -18.43 -3.80 -4.80
C LEU A 80 -18.92 -2.51 -5.49
N ARG A 81 -18.37 -2.17 -6.66
CA ARG A 81 -18.78 -1.02 -7.48
C ARG A 81 -20.25 -1.12 -7.94
N LEU A 82 -20.73 -2.34 -8.16
CA LEU A 82 -22.13 -2.63 -8.47
C LEU A 82 -23.05 -2.62 -7.22
N GLY A 83 -22.53 -2.22 -6.05
CA GLY A 83 -23.30 -2.07 -4.81
C GLY A 83 -23.48 -3.34 -3.99
N LYS A 84 -22.76 -4.43 -4.29
CA LYS A 84 -22.73 -5.61 -3.43
C LYS A 84 -21.96 -5.29 -2.14
N SER A 85 -22.43 -5.82 -1.00
CA SER A 85 -21.63 -5.80 0.23
C SER A 85 -20.39 -6.70 0.08
N ALA A 86 -19.32 -6.43 0.82
CA ALA A 86 -18.12 -7.27 0.79
C ALA A 86 -18.43 -8.75 1.12
N PRO A 87 -19.27 -9.09 2.12
CA PRO A 87 -19.70 -10.47 2.34
C PRO A 87 -20.42 -11.11 1.15
N ASP A 88 -21.31 -10.38 0.47
CA ASP A 88 -22.07 -10.93 -0.66
C ASP A 88 -21.22 -11.07 -1.91
N ALA A 89 -20.33 -10.10 -2.17
CA ALA A 89 -19.35 -10.15 -3.25
C ALA A 89 -18.46 -11.38 -3.10
N LEU A 90 -17.89 -11.58 -1.90
CA LEU A 90 -16.98 -12.71 -1.64
C LEU A 90 -17.71 -14.04 -1.74
N ARG A 91 -18.91 -14.19 -1.15
CA ARG A 91 -19.72 -15.43 -1.31
C ARG A 91 -20.02 -15.76 -2.78
N GLY A 92 -20.35 -14.73 -3.57
CA GLY A 92 -20.63 -14.92 -4.99
C GLY A 92 -19.43 -15.45 -5.77
N LEU A 93 -18.24 -14.90 -5.51
CA LEU A 93 -17.00 -15.34 -6.15
C LEU A 93 -16.59 -16.74 -5.70
N LEU A 94 -16.65 -17.06 -4.41
CA LEU A 94 -16.37 -18.38 -3.87
C LEU A 94 -17.30 -19.46 -4.46
N GLY A 95 -18.58 -19.13 -4.63
CA GLY A 95 -19.55 -20.04 -5.23
C GLY A 95 -19.27 -20.39 -6.69
N GLY A 96 -18.54 -19.57 -7.41
CA GLY A 96 -18.08 -19.80 -8.79
C GLY A 96 -16.69 -20.44 -8.91
N ASP A 97 -15.92 -20.54 -7.82
CA ASP A 97 -14.57 -21.11 -7.81
C ASP A 97 -14.59 -22.56 -7.33
N GLY A 98 -14.41 -23.50 -8.25
CA GLY A 98 -14.34 -24.92 -7.94
C GLY A 98 -13.14 -25.37 -7.09
N ALA A 99 -12.23 -24.45 -6.75
CA ALA A 99 -11.04 -24.68 -5.92
C ALA A 99 -10.96 -23.70 -4.74
N CYS A 100 -12.10 -23.21 -4.23
CA CYS A 100 -12.12 -22.23 -3.17
C CYS A 100 -11.48 -22.74 -1.87
N GLU A 101 -11.42 -24.05 -1.66
CA GLU A 101 -10.82 -24.67 -0.46
C GLU A 101 -9.34 -24.37 -0.26
N VAL A 102 -8.66 -23.89 -1.29
CA VAL A 102 -7.24 -23.46 -1.23
C VAL A 102 -7.07 -21.94 -1.32
N ARG A 103 -8.16 -21.17 -1.26
CA ARG A 103 -8.13 -19.70 -1.32
C ARG A 103 -8.15 -19.08 0.05
N GLN A 104 -7.44 -17.94 0.21
CA GLN A 104 -7.63 -17.06 1.34
C GLN A 104 -7.84 -15.64 0.85
N VAL A 105 -9.01 -15.06 1.13
CA VAL A 105 -9.44 -13.77 0.56
C VAL A 105 -10.11 -12.91 1.63
N ALA A 106 -9.67 -11.66 1.75
CA ALA A 106 -10.35 -10.63 2.55
C ALA A 106 -10.87 -9.51 1.64
N MET A 107 -12.06 -9.00 1.94
CA MET A 107 -12.69 -7.87 1.24
C MET A 107 -13.27 -6.87 2.23
N ILE A 108 -13.24 -5.60 1.86
CA ILE A 108 -13.93 -4.50 2.56
C ILE A 108 -14.61 -3.60 1.52
N ASP A 109 -15.85 -3.20 1.78
CA ASP A 109 -16.59 -2.22 0.97
C ASP A 109 -16.48 -0.79 1.55
N ALA A 110 -16.93 0.20 0.78
CA ALA A 110 -16.93 1.61 1.20
C ALA A 110 -17.81 1.89 2.43
N GLY A 111 -18.78 1.04 2.72
CA GLY A 111 -19.61 1.10 3.93
C GLY A 111 -18.93 0.52 5.17
N GLY A 112 -17.77 -0.10 5.03
CA GLY A 112 -17.02 -0.74 6.10
C GLY A 112 -17.48 -2.16 6.43
N ASN A 113 -18.35 -2.79 5.62
CA ASN A 113 -18.61 -4.22 5.80
C ASN A 113 -17.38 -5.00 5.34
N VAL A 114 -16.98 -6.01 6.11
CA VAL A 114 -15.84 -6.85 5.80
C VAL A 114 -16.20 -8.33 5.75
N ALA A 115 -15.47 -9.07 4.96
CA ALA A 115 -15.45 -10.51 4.97
C ALA A 115 -14.01 -11.01 4.79
N THR A 116 -13.65 -12.12 5.48
CA THR A 116 -12.43 -12.87 5.21
C THR A 116 -12.74 -14.36 5.16
N PHE A 117 -12.25 -15.03 4.15
CA PHE A 117 -12.43 -16.46 3.92
C PHE A 117 -11.10 -17.18 4.02
N THR A 118 -11.07 -18.30 4.75
CA THR A 118 -9.93 -19.22 4.81
C THR A 118 -10.40 -20.60 4.38
N GLY A 119 -9.83 -21.10 3.29
CA GLY A 119 -10.12 -22.40 2.74
C GLY A 119 -9.66 -23.53 3.65
N SER A 120 -10.38 -24.65 3.65
CA SER A 120 -10.10 -25.81 4.51
C SER A 120 -8.77 -26.51 4.19
N HIS A 121 -8.23 -26.29 2.98
CA HIS A 121 -6.94 -26.82 2.51
C HIS A 121 -5.83 -25.75 2.50
N ASP A 122 -6.07 -24.58 3.06
CA ASP A 122 -5.00 -23.61 3.28
C ASP A 122 -3.91 -24.18 4.18
N ILE A 123 -2.66 -23.89 3.84
CA ILE A 123 -1.51 -24.45 4.59
C ILE A 123 -1.46 -23.83 5.98
N GLN A 124 -1.47 -24.68 7.01
CA GLN A 124 -1.52 -24.29 8.41
C GLN A 124 -0.14 -23.73 8.89
N ALA A 125 -0.10 -22.81 9.91
CA ALA A 125 -1.27 -22.23 10.56
C ALA A 125 -1.95 -21.21 9.64
N ALA A 126 -3.27 -21.30 9.51
CA ALA A 126 -4.08 -20.45 8.66
C ALA A 126 -5.37 -20.02 9.36
N GLY A 127 -5.78 -18.76 9.18
CA GLY A 127 -7.00 -18.22 9.75
C GLY A 127 -7.16 -16.71 9.53
N GLY A 128 -8.25 -16.16 10.03
CA GLY A 128 -8.56 -14.72 9.92
C GLY A 128 -9.52 -14.25 11.00
N ILE A 129 -9.62 -12.94 11.16
CA ILE A 129 -10.54 -12.25 12.07
C ILE A 129 -11.14 -11.05 11.34
N ALA A 130 -12.47 -10.90 11.42
CA ALA A 130 -13.18 -9.69 11.02
C ALA A 130 -13.46 -8.81 12.24
N GLY A 131 -13.35 -7.48 12.09
CA GLY A 131 -13.62 -6.51 13.17
C GLY A 131 -15.11 -6.39 13.52
N GLY A 132 -15.43 -5.70 14.60
CA GLY A 132 -16.80 -5.36 14.97
C GLY A 132 -17.72 -6.51 15.43
N GLY A 133 -17.13 -7.65 15.75
CA GLY A 133 -17.85 -8.89 16.08
C GLY A 133 -17.89 -9.85 14.90
N THR A 134 -17.21 -10.98 15.06
CA THR A 134 -17.06 -11.97 14.01
C THR A 134 -18.23 -12.95 13.98
N THR A 135 -18.88 -13.10 12.85
CA THR A 135 -19.84 -14.17 12.61
C THR A 135 -19.26 -15.19 11.64
N PRO A 136 -18.88 -16.38 12.12
CA PRO A 136 -18.39 -17.44 11.24
C PRO A 136 -19.52 -18.11 10.50
N SER A 137 -19.30 -18.47 9.24
CA SER A 137 -20.19 -19.31 8.44
C SER A 137 -19.38 -20.21 7.53
N GLU A 138 -19.85 -21.46 7.34
CA GLU A 138 -19.27 -22.34 6.34
C GLU A 138 -19.67 -21.91 4.94
N VAL A 139 -18.72 -21.96 4.01
CA VAL A 139 -18.93 -21.80 2.57
C VAL A 139 -18.38 -23.04 1.89
N ARG A 140 -19.17 -23.64 1.01
CA ARG A 140 -18.78 -24.82 0.24
C ARG A 140 -18.60 -24.49 -1.23
N CYS A 141 -17.59 -25.08 -1.84
CA CYS A 141 -17.31 -25.08 -3.26
C CYS A 141 -17.00 -26.51 -3.68
N GLY A 142 -17.89 -27.13 -4.42
CA GLY A 142 -17.79 -28.57 -4.74
C GLY A 142 -17.90 -29.45 -3.48
N THR A 143 -16.91 -30.32 -3.25
CA THR A 143 -16.88 -31.28 -2.12
C THR A 143 -16.19 -30.73 -0.87
N ALA A 144 -15.48 -29.63 -0.97
CA ALA A 144 -14.76 -28.97 0.11
C ALA A 144 -15.27 -27.53 0.33
N GLY A 145 -14.54 -26.71 1.05
CA GLY A 145 -14.94 -25.32 1.33
C GLY A 145 -14.02 -24.65 2.33
N GLY A 146 -14.56 -23.82 3.19
CA GLY A 146 -13.81 -23.10 4.21
C GLY A 146 -14.70 -22.30 5.13
N VAL A 147 -14.09 -21.45 5.94
CA VAL A 147 -14.75 -20.58 6.91
C VAL A 147 -14.70 -19.14 6.44
N LEU A 148 -15.89 -18.54 6.29
CA LEU A 148 -16.09 -17.12 6.03
C LEU A 148 -16.41 -16.42 7.36
N MET A 149 -15.61 -15.41 7.69
CA MET A 149 -15.84 -14.51 8.81
C MET A 149 -16.36 -13.17 8.28
N THR A 150 -17.42 -12.62 8.88
CA THR A 150 -17.96 -11.31 8.50
C THR A 150 -17.94 -10.35 9.68
N GLY A 151 -17.85 -9.05 9.43
CA GLY A 151 -17.77 -8.04 10.47
C GLY A 151 -17.70 -6.61 9.91
N ARG A 152 -16.97 -5.72 10.62
CA ARG A 152 -16.91 -4.29 10.29
C ARG A 152 -15.47 -3.74 10.38
N ASP A 153 -15.21 -2.78 9.54
CA ASP A 153 -14.08 -1.83 9.53
C ASP A 153 -12.71 -2.41 9.24
N PHE A 154 -12.43 -3.67 9.55
CA PHE A 154 -11.18 -4.35 9.13
C PHE A 154 -11.34 -5.86 9.11
N ALA A 155 -10.50 -6.51 8.31
CA ALA A 155 -10.27 -7.95 8.38
C ALA A 155 -8.77 -8.24 8.22
N VAL A 156 -8.27 -9.15 9.05
CA VAL A 156 -6.91 -9.69 9.00
C VAL A 156 -6.97 -11.17 8.64
N GLN A 157 -5.98 -11.64 7.91
CA GLN A 157 -5.85 -13.03 7.51
C GLN A 157 -4.39 -13.44 7.35
N ALA A 158 -4.11 -14.71 7.55
CA ALA A 158 -2.77 -15.27 7.42
C ALA A 158 -2.83 -16.77 7.11
N ASN A 159 -1.87 -17.29 6.35
CA ASN A 159 -1.69 -18.71 6.05
C ASN A 159 -0.22 -19.09 5.98
N LEU A 160 0.12 -20.35 6.29
CA LEU A 160 1.49 -20.90 6.42
C LEU A 160 2.33 -20.10 7.44
N MET A 161 1.72 -19.75 8.55
CA MET A 161 2.38 -18.99 9.59
C MET A 161 3.14 -19.90 10.57
N ALA A 162 4.04 -19.30 11.34
CA ALA A 162 4.76 -19.98 12.40
C ALA A 162 3.83 -20.53 13.51
N ASN A 163 2.66 -19.88 13.71
CA ASN A 163 1.65 -20.29 14.71
C ASN A 163 0.31 -19.56 14.47
N ASP A 164 -0.71 -19.94 15.25
CA ASP A 164 -2.07 -19.40 15.19
C ASP A 164 -2.31 -18.09 15.95
N ARG A 165 -1.30 -17.53 16.59
CA ARG A 165 -1.37 -16.23 17.30
C ARG A 165 -1.20 -15.04 16.35
N ILE A 166 -0.83 -15.27 15.11
CA ILE A 166 -0.49 -14.21 14.12
C ILE A 166 -1.68 -13.29 13.87
N TRP A 167 -2.81 -13.79 13.38
CA TRP A 167 -3.97 -12.95 13.07
C TRP A 167 -4.66 -12.36 14.32
N PRO A 168 -4.71 -13.00 15.49
CA PRO A 168 -5.11 -12.31 16.72
C PRO A 168 -4.21 -11.13 17.09
N ALA A 169 -2.87 -11.29 16.98
CA ALA A 169 -1.93 -10.19 17.24
C ALA A 169 -2.14 -9.03 16.28
N MET A 170 -2.33 -9.30 14.96
CA MET A 170 -2.66 -8.28 13.97
C MET A 170 -3.92 -7.49 14.33
N ALA A 171 -5.00 -8.21 14.68
CA ALA A 171 -6.29 -7.60 15.02
C ALA A 171 -6.19 -6.71 16.26
N THR A 172 -5.45 -7.14 17.28
CA THR A 172 -5.21 -6.35 18.50
C THR A 172 -4.39 -5.11 18.19
N ALA A 173 -3.27 -5.26 17.51
CA ALA A 173 -2.39 -4.14 17.16
C ALA A 173 -3.12 -3.09 16.29
N PHE A 174 -3.92 -3.49 15.30
CA PHE A 174 -4.70 -2.57 14.49
C PHE A 174 -5.69 -1.73 15.31
N ARG A 175 -6.37 -2.34 16.31
CA ARG A 175 -7.32 -1.62 17.17
C ARG A 175 -6.65 -0.63 18.12
N GLU A 176 -5.48 -0.97 18.64
CA GLU A 176 -4.75 -0.19 19.66
C GLU A 176 -3.85 0.89 19.06
N ALA A 177 -3.40 0.70 17.81
CA ALA A 177 -2.49 1.62 17.14
C ALA A 177 -3.10 3.01 16.94
N LYS A 178 -2.25 4.03 17.05
CA LYS A 178 -2.55 5.43 16.78
C LYS A 178 -1.97 5.82 15.42
N GLY A 179 -2.38 6.99 14.94
CA GLY A 179 -1.96 7.52 13.64
C GLY A 179 -3.03 7.33 12.58
N ASP A 180 -2.67 7.56 11.34
CA ASP A 180 -3.54 7.38 10.18
C ASP A 180 -3.74 5.89 9.83
N LEU A 181 -4.51 5.61 8.78
CA LEU A 181 -4.81 4.25 8.37
C LEU A 181 -3.55 3.46 8.00
N ALA A 182 -2.57 4.11 7.36
CA ALA A 182 -1.29 3.47 7.00
C ALA A 182 -0.50 3.03 8.23
N ASP A 183 -0.37 3.90 9.26
CA ASP A 183 0.33 3.57 10.50
C ASP A 183 -0.32 2.40 11.22
N ARG A 184 -1.66 2.38 11.29
CA ARG A 184 -2.43 1.31 11.96
C ARG A 184 -2.30 -0.03 11.23
N MET A 185 -2.31 -0.02 9.90
CA MET A 185 -2.09 -1.23 9.10
C MET A 185 -0.66 -1.74 9.21
N LEU A 186 0.34 -0.85 9.20
CA LEU A 186 1.73 -1.22 9.43
C LEU A 186 1.95 -1.82 10.82
N ALA A 187 1.29 -1.28 11.85
CA ALA A 187 1.34 -1.86 13.20
C ALA A 187 0.77 -3.29 13.25
N ALA A 188 -0.28 -3.57 12.48
CA ALA A 188 -0.81 -4.93 12.35
C ALA A 188 0.21 -5.88 11.69
N LEU A 189 0.87 -5.45 10.61
CA LEU A 189 1.89 -6.27 9.95
C LEU A 189 3.13 -6.50 10.84
N ASP A 190 3.56 -5.48 11.61
CA ASP A 190 4.65 -5.63 12.58
C ASP A 190 4.29 -6.63 13.67
N ALA A 191 3.06 -6.57 14.21
CA ALA A 191 2.60 -7.52 15.22
C ALA A 191 2.57 -8.96 14.67
N ALA A 192 2.19 -9.15 13.40
CA ALA A 192 2.29 -10.45 12.74
C ALA A 192 3.74 -10.95 12.70
N GLN A 193 4.67 -10.09 12.27
CA GLN A 193 6.09 -10.44 12.15
C GLN A 193 6.69 -10.74 13.54
N LEU A 194 6.34 -9.96 14.57
CA LEU A 194 6.80 -10.19 15.96
C LEU A 194 6.24 -11.47 16.58
N ALA A 195 5.02 -11.86 16.21
CA ALA A 195 4.40 -13.12 16.67
C ALA A 195 4.98 -14.37 15.97
N GLY A 196 5.89 -14.20 14.99
CA GLY A 196 6.58 -15.27 14.27
C GLY A 196 6.52 -15.16 12.76
N GLY A 197 5.52 -14.49 12.20
CA GLY A 197 5.39 -14.24 10.76
C GLY A 197 5.22 -15.49 9.90
N ASP A 198 5.59 -15.38 8.64
CA ASP A 198 5.65 -16.47 7.67
C ASP A 198 6.79 -17.43 8.05
N ILE A 199 6.50 -18.72 8.17
CA ILE A 199 7.47 -19.74 8.60
C ILE A 199 8.69 -19.86 7.66
N ARG A 200 8.57 -19.42 6.43
CA ARG A 200 9.68 -19.43 5.44
C ARG A 200 10.59 -18.20 5.56
N GLY A 201 10.14 -17.15 6.24
CA GLY A 201 10.82 -15.86 6.35
C GLY A 201 10.03 -14.71 5.76
N LYS A 202 10.74 -13.68 5.28
CA LYS A 202 10.16 -12.43 4.77
C LYS A 202 10.92 -12.00 3.50
N GLN A 203 10.21 -11.42 2.52
CA GLN A 203 10.84 -11.01 1.26
C GLN A 203 10.24 -9.71 0.71
N SER A 204 8.93 -9.58 0.64
CA SER A 204 8.26 -8.43 0.05
C SER A 204 7.10 -7.93 0.91
N ALA A 205 6.70 -6.68 0.69
CA ALA A 205 5.55 -6.06 1.35
C ALA A 205 4.91 -5.01 0.45
N ALA A 206 3.64 -4.71 0.68
CA ALA A 206 2.94 -3.64 -0.02
C ALA A 206 1.86 -3.00 0.84
N LEU A 207 1.54 -1.74 0.54
CA LEU A 207 0.48 -0.98 1.16
C LEU A 207 -0.18 -0.09 0.13
N ILE A 208 -1.51 -0.18 0.02
CA ILE A 208 -2.33 0.73 -0.76
C ILE A 208 -3.35 1.37 0.19
N VAL A 209 -3.46 2.69 0.16
CA VAL A 209 -4.55 3.45 0.81
C VAL A 209 -5.15 4.36 -0.23
N VAL A 210 -6.47 4.33 -0.32
CA VAL A 210 -7.23 5.14 -1.27
C VAL A 210 -8.21 6.05 -0.52
N SER A 211 -8.51 7.19 -1.13
CA SER A 211 -9.45 8.18 -0.58
C SER A 211 -10.88 7.65 -0.48
N ALA A 212 -11.67 8.25 0.42
CA ALA A 212 -13.07 7.90 0.65
C ALA A 212 -13.96 8.07 -0.59
N LYS A 213 -13.59 8.98 -1.49
CA LYS A 213 -14.34 9.32 -2.71
C LYS A 213 -13.41 9.36 -3.90
N SER A 214 -13.86 8.78 -5.02
CA SER A 214 -13.11 8.88 -6.26
C SER A 214 -13.28 10.26 -6.91
N THR A 215 -12.17 10.82 -7.37
CA THR A 215 -12.14 12.01 -8.26
C THR A 215 -12.23 11.63 -9.73
N GLY A 216 -12.22 10.34 -10.03
CA GLY A 216 -12.07 9.79 -11.38
C GLY A 216 -10.61 9.81 -11.88
N LYS A 217 -9.68 10.25 -11.05
CA LYS A 217 -8.25 10.34 -11.37
C LYS A 217 -7.46 9.50 -10.36
N ARG A 218 -7.09 8.31 -10.76
CA ARG A 218 -6.42 7.34 -9.90
C ARG A 218 -5.24 7.92 -9.13
N TRP A 219 -4.40 8.74 -9.79
CA TRP A 219 -3.22 9.36 -9.17
C TRP A 219 -3.53 10.40 -8.08
N GLN A 220 -4.77 10.90 -8.01
CA GLN A 220 -5.26 11.77 -6.91
C GLN A 220 -5.97 10.94 -5.83
N ASP A 221 -6.50 9.80 -6.19
CA ASP A 221 -7.30 8.94 -5.33
C ASP A 221 -6.41 8.01 -4.47
N GLU A 222 -5.20 7.69 -4.93
CA GLU A 222 -4.22 6.86 -4.21
C GLU A 222 -3.41 7.71 -3.22
N VAL A 223 -3.77 7.66 -1.94
CA VAL A 223 -3.03 8.32 -0.85
C VAL A 223 -1.65 7.67 -0.68
N PHE A 224 -1.63 6.33 -0.70
CA PHE A 224 -0.42 5.52 -0.76
C PHE A 224 -0.60 4.39 -1.77
N ASN A 225 0.43 4.11 -2.56
CA ASN A 225 0.55 2.92 -3.39
C ASN A 225 2.03 2.51 -3.43
N LEU A 226 2.46 1.79 -2.39
CA LEU A 226 3.86 1.52 -2.10
C LEU A 226 4.13 0.03 -2.08
N ARG A 227 5.26 -0.38 -2.67
CA ARG A 227 5.69 -1.76 -2.75
C ARG A 227 7.18 -1.89 -2.49
N VAL A 228 7.52 -2.96 -1.78
CA VAL A 228 8.87 -3.46 -1.59
C VAL A 228 8.87 -4.86 -2.21
N ASP A 229 9.45 -5.00 -3.38
CA ASP A 229 9.34 -6.22 -4.17
C ASP A 229 10.33 -7.32 -3.71
N ASP A 230 11.48 -6.92 -3.16
CA ASP A 230 12.49 -7.83 -2.60
C ASP A 230 13.38 -7.10 -1.59
N ALA A 231 13.35 -7.49 -0.32
CA ALA A 231 14.20 -6.93 0.73
C ALA A 231 14.32 -7.88 1.94
N PRO A 232 15.45 -7.88 2.65
CA PRO A 232 15.62 -8.68 3.86
C PRO A 232 14.78 -8.19 5.05
N ALA A 233 14.33 -6.93 5.03
CA ALA A 233 13.47 -6.31 6.03
C ALA A 233 12.35 -5.48 5.36
N PRO A 234 11.39 -6.13 4.66
CA PRO A 234 10.43 -5.44 3.80
C PRO A 234 9.50 -4.48 4.55
N LEU A 235 9.12 -4.77 5.80
CA LEU A 235 8.28 -3.85 6.61
C LEU A 235 9.05 -2.60 7.03
N ALA A 236 10.33 -2.72 7.38
CA ALA A 236 11.15 -1.55 7.71
C ALA A 236 11.30 -0.63 6.47
N GLU A 237 11.52 -1.23 5.31
CA GLU A 237 11.61 -0.49 4.05
C GLU A 237 10.26 0.13 3.66
N LEU A 238 9.16 -0.60 3.78
CA LEU A 238 7.82 -0.08 3.51
C LEU A 238 7.48 1.10 4.43
N ARG A 239 7.86 1.04 5.71
CA ARG A 239 7.68 2.14 6.67
C ARG A 239 8.50 3.38 6.27
N ARG A 240 9.74 3.18 5.84
CA ARG A 240 10.57 4.25 5.29
C ARG A 240 9.93 4.91 4.07
N LEU A 241 9.36 4.11 3.15
CA LEU A 241 8.65 4.60 1.97
C LEU A 241 7.39 5.38 2.32
N VAL A 242 6.61 4.95 3.33
CA VAL A 242 5.44 5.69 3.83
C VAL A 242 5.85 7.05 4.36
N ALA A 243 6.91 7.13 5.17
CA ALA A 243 7.42 8.41 5.67
C ALA A 243 7.92 9.31 4.53
N LEU A 244 8.64 8.75 3.56
CA LEU A 244 9.11 9.48 2.39
C LEU A 244 7.95 10.01 1.53
N GLN A 245 6.91 9.20 1.29
CA GLN A 245 5.71 9.65 0.58
C GLN A 245 5.03 10.82 1.30
N ARG A 246 4.92 10.76 2.64
CA ARG A 246 4.39 11.89 3.43
C ARG A 246 5.21 13.16 3.24
N ALA A 247 6.54 13.06 3.24
CA ALA A 247 7.42 14.21 2.99
C ALA A 247 7.17 14.80 1.60
N TYR A 248 7.06 13.99 0.56
CA TYR A 248 6.73 14.46 -0.80
C TYR A 248 5.30 15.03 -0.89
N ASN A 249 4.34 14.50 -0.16
CA ASN A 249 2.99 15.07 -0.10
C ASN A 249 3.02 16.49 0.49
N HIS A 250 3.82 16.73 1.52
CA HIS A 250 4.06 18.07 2.06
C HIS A 250 4.78 18.98 1.05
N MET A 251 5.78 18.47 0.31
CA MET A 251 6.41 19.24 -0.77
C MET A 251 5.39 19.71 -1.81
N ASN A 252 4.57 18.78 -2.32
CA ASN A 252 3.52 19.06 -3.31
C ASN A 252 2.48 20.07 -2.77
N ALA A 253 2.12 19.97 -1.49
CA ALA A 253 1.23 20.95 -0.83
C ALA A 253 1.87 22.33 -0.73
N GLY A 254 3.17 22.40 -0.45
CA GLY A 254 3.97 23.63 -0.45
C GLY A 254 4.03 24.30 -1.81
N ASP A 255 4.26 23.51 -2.88
CA ASP A 255 4.26 24.00 -4.27
C ASP A 255 2.89 24.57 -4.65
N LEU A 256 1.80 23.87 -4.34
CA LEU A 256 0.44 24.33 -4.59
C LEU A 256 0.09 25.61 -3.81
N ALA A 257 0.51 25.71 -2.54
CA ALA A 257 0.34 26.92 -1.74
C ALA A 257 1.10 28.10 -2.35
N THR A 258 2.32 27.86 -2.88
CA THR A 258 3.09 28.89 -3.59
C THR A 258 2.37 29.39 -4.84
N GLU A 259 1.80 28.49 -5.66
CA GLU A 259 0.99 28.85 -6.83
C GLU A 259 -0.22 29.70 -6.46
N HIS A 260 -0.86 29.41 -5.33
CA HIS A 260 -1.99 30.17 -4.79
C HIS A 260 -1.58 31.44 -4.02
N LYS A 261 -0.28 31.74 -3.91
CA LYS A 261 0.29 32.87 -3.17
C LYS A 261 0.04 32.82 -1.65
N ASP A 262 -0.24 31.63 -1.11
CA ASP A 262 -0.26 31.35 0.33
C ASP A 262 1.17 31.07 0.82
N ASN A 263 1.95 32.12 0.97
CA ASN A 263 3.36 32.01 1.36
C ASN A 263 3.54 31.36 2.73
N GLU A 264 2.66 31.64 3.70
CA GLU A 264 2.74 31.06 5.04
C GLU A 264 2.39 29.57 5.02
N GLY A 265 1.37 29.18 4.25
CA GLY A 265 1.02 27.80 3.99
C GLY A 265 2.18 27.03 3.36
N ALA A 266 2.78 27.59 2.31
CA ALA A 266 3.93 27.00 1.64
C ALA A 266 5.10 26.72 2.59
N LEU A 267 5.47 27.68 3.42
CA LEU A 267 6.58 27.53 4.35
C LEU A 267 6.29 26.49 5.45
N ARG A 268 5.06 26.41 5.94
CA ARG A 268 4.68 25.34 6.89
C ARG A 268 4.84 23.95 6.25
N GLU A 269 4.37 23.81 5.02
CA GLU A 269 4.42 22.53 4.30
C GLU A 269 5.86 22.10 3.97
N TYR A 270 6.70 22.99 3.44
CA TYR A 270 8.12 22.69 3.19
C TYR A 270 8.87 22.34 4.48
N SER A 271 8.63 23.08 5.57
CA SER A 271 9.24 22.77 6.87
C SER A 271 8.82 21.39 7.41
N ALA A 272 7.56 20.99 7.19
CA ALA A 272 7.08 19.67 7.56
C ALA A 272 7.79 18.56 6.75
N ALA A 273 7.92 18.76 5.43
CA ALA A 273 8.66 17.84 4.56
C ALA A 273 10.11 17.63 5.01
N GLU A 274 10.81 18.74 5.27
CA GLU A 274 12.19 18.72 5.77
C GLU A 274 12.31 17.99 7.11
N SER A 275 11.38 18.26 8.04
CA SER A 275 11.38 17.62 9.36
C SER A 275 11.22 16.10 9.23
N ILE A 276 10.33 15.62 8.37
CA ILE A 276 10.15 14.19 8.13
C ILE A 276 11.42 13.58 7.53
N ALA A 277 12.00 14.22 6.51
CA ALA A 277 13.18 13.71 5.84
C ALA A 277 14.43 13.69 6.74
N ALA A 278 14.59 14.71 7.59
CA ALA A 278 15.71 14.81 8.52
C ALA A 278 15.64 13.80 9.67
N ASN A 279 14.42 13.49 10.15
CA ASN A 279 14.23 12.73 11.39
C ASN A 279 13.80 11.27 11.16
N THR A 280 13.54 10.86 9.91
CA THR A 280 13.17 9.47 9.61
C THR A 280 14.41 8.64 9.28
N PRO A 281 14.73 7.61 10.08
CA PRO A 281 15.85 6.73 9.80
C PRO A 281 15.74 6.06 8.43
N GLY A 282 16.86 6.01 7.70
CA GLY A 282 16.94 5.34 6.40
C GLY A 282 16.50 6.21 5.21
N ILE A 283 15.96 7.42 5.39
CA ILE A 283 15.79 8.35 4.27
C ILE A 283 17.17 8.85 3.84
N PRO A 284 17.56 8.71 2.55
CA PRO A 284 18.86 9.18 2.07
C PRO A 284 19.02 10.69 2.21
N GLN A 285 20.22 11.15 2.55
CA GLN A 285 20.52 12.58 2.66
C GLN A 285 20.26 13.36 1.36
N SER A 286 20.35 12.71 0.20
CA SER A 286 19.99 13.30 -1.09
C SER A 286 18.50 13.69 -1.18
N ARG A 287 17.60 12.99 -0.50
CA ARG A 287 16.17 13.34 -0.44
C ARG A 287 15.93 14.53 0.48
N TYR A 288 16.66 14.61 1.58
CA TYR A 288 16.64 15.78 2.44
C TYR A 288 17.22 17.01 1.73
N ALA A 289 18.33 16.86 0.99
CA ALA A 289 18.90 17.92 0.15
C ALA A 289 17.89 18.47 -0.87
N GLU A 290 17.12 17.58 -1.51
CA GLU A 290 16.07 17.95 -2.46
C GLU A 290 15.00 18.85 -1.81
N MET A 291 14.54 18.49 -0.62
CA MET A 291 13.53 19.27 0.11
C MET A 291 14.03 20.65 0.52
N LEU A 292 15.26 20.72 1.05
CA LEU A 292 15.91 22.00 1.36
C LEU A 292 16.04 22.88 0.11
N TYR A 293 16.42 22.29 -1.02
CA TYR A 293 16.64 23.00 -2.27
C TYR A 293 15.35 23.66 -2.80
N TRP A 294 14.27 22.90 -2.93
CA TRP A 294 13.01 23.44 -3.42
C TRP A 294 12.37 24.43 -2.46
N HIS A 295 12.50 24.24 -1.13
CA HIS A 295 12.12 25.26 -0.15
C HIS A 295 12.91 26.56 -0.36
N ALA A 296 14.22 26.48 -0.57
CA ALA A 296 15.04 27.66 -0.86
C ALA A 296 14.62 28.36 -2.16
N VAL A 297 14.29 27.62 -3.21
CA VAL A 297 13.75 28.17 -4.47
C VAL A 297 12.44 28.94 -4.21
N ALA A 298 11.54 28.39 -3.43
CA ALA A 298 10.30 29.07 -3.03
C ALA A 298 10.58 30.35 -2.26
N LEU A 299 11.50 30.34 -1.28
CA LEU A 299 11.91 31.55 -0.53
C LEU A 299 12.50 32.64 -1.45
N ILE A 300 13.31 32.26 -2.45
CA ILE A 300 13.87 33.22 -3.42
C ILE A 300 12.74 33.87 -4.21
N ASN A 301 11.77 33.10 -4.68
CA ASN A 301 10.61 33.61 -5.41
C ASN A 301 9.72 34.52 -4.53
N MET A 302 9.68 34.28 -3.21
CA MET A 302 9.05 35.14 -2.22
C MET A 302 9.91 36.36 -1.86
N LYS A 303 11.09 36.57 -2.47
CA LYS A 303 12.08 37.64 -2.18
C LYS A 303 12.71 37.52 -0.78
N ARG A 304 12.69 36.35 -0.18
CA ARG A 304 13.28 36.03 1.14
C ARG A 304 14.67 35.39 0.97
N ILE A 305 15.54 36.07 0.21
CA ILE A 305 16.82 35.51 -0.26
C ILE A 305 17.73 35.12 0.91
N ASP A 306 17.81 35.95 1.94
CA ASP A 306 18.70 35.72 3.09
C ASP A 306 18.32 34.45 3.89
N GLU A 307 17.04 34.08 3.89
CA GLU A 307 16.57 32.84 4.50
C GLU A 307 16.81 31.60 3.59
N ALA A 308 16.87 31.81 2.28
CA ALA A 308 17.16 30.74 1.34
C ALA A 308 18.66 30.31 1.36
N LEU A 309 19.58 31.26 1.62
CA LEU A 309 21.02 30.99 1.54
C LEU A 309 21.49 29.81 2.43
N PRO A 310 21.11 29.73 3.72
CA PRO A 310 21.53 28.60 4.56
C PRO A 310 20.96 27.26 4.09
N LEU A 311 19.74 27.25 3.51
CA LEU A 311 19.15 26.02 2.95
C LEU A 311 19.90 25.57 1.70
N LEU A 312 20.25 26.51 0.79
CA LEU A 312 21.05 26.23 -0.39
C LEU A 312 22.44 25.72 0.00
N SER A 313 23.12 26.38 0.95
CA SER A 313 24.41 25.92 1.47
C SER A 313 24.34 24.45 1.87
N LYS A 314 23.37 24.11 2.71
CA LYS A 314 23.19 22.74 3.20
C LYS A 314 22.83 21.76 2.07
N ALA A 315 21.92 22.15 1.17
CA ALA A 315 21.53 21.32 0.02
C ALA A 315 22.72 21.02 -0.88
N PHE A 316 23.55 22.02 -1.21
CA PHE A 316 24.73 21.88 -2.05
C PHE A 316 25.85 21.07 -1.39
N HIS A 317 25.96 21.16 -0.05
CA HIS A 317 26.89 20.33 0.69
C HIS A 317 26.51 18.85 0.68
N LEU A 318 25.21 18.56 0.81
CA LEU A 318 24.67 17.21 0.83
C LEU A 318 24.65 16.58 -0.58
N GLU A 319 24.39 17.37 -1.62
CA GLU A 319 24.28 16.90 -3.00
C GLU A 319 24.67 18.03 -3.98
N ALA A 320 25.88 17.95 -4.52
CA ALA A 320 26.50 19.00 -5.35
C ALA A 320 25.73 19.28 -6.66
N GLY A 321 24.99 18.29 -7.17
CA GLY A 321 24.18 18.42 -8.39
C GLY A 321 23.13 19.53 -8.34
N TRP A 322 22.66 19.90 -7.17
CA TRP A 322 21.71 21.02 -6.99
C TRP A 322 22.34 22.36 -7.34
N ARG A 323 23.64 22.55 -7.03
CA ARG A 323 24.38 23.75 -7.41
C ARG A 323 24.48 23.89 -8.94
N GLU A 324 24.75 22.78 -9.64
CA GLU A 324 24.83 22.75 -11.10
C GLU A 324 23.47 22.95 -11.78
N LEU A 325 22.37 22.54 -11.13
CA LEU A 325 21.02 22.76 -11.61
C LEU A 325 20.61 24.23 -11.55
N THR A 326 20.99 24.93 -10.50
CA THR A 326 20.53 26.30 -10.19
C THR A 326 20.60 27.29 -11.36
N PRO A 327 21.69 27.39 -12.15
CA PRO A 327 21.75 28.29 -13.31
C PRO A 327 20.82 27.93 -14.47
N ARG A 328 20.19 26.77 -14.45
CA ARG A 328 19.26 26.30 -15.50
C ARG A 328 17.81 26.67 -15.22
N LEU A 329 17.46 27.00 -13.94
CA LEU A 329 16.11 27.24 -13.50
C LEU A 329 15.47 28.52 -14.08
N PRO A 330 16.19 29.66 -14.32
CA PRO A 330 15.60 30.83 -14.96
C PRO A 330 14.99 30.55 -16.32
N HIS A 331 15.63 29.73 -17.15
CA HIS A 331 15.10 29.35 -18.45
C HIS A 331 13.75 28.63 -18.38
N ALA A 332 13.52 27.88 -17.30
CA ALA A 332 12.25 27.20 -17.03
C ALA A 332 11.24 28.06 -16.26
N GLY A 333 11.58 29.31 -15.93
CA GLY A 333 10.72 30.20 -15.16
C GLY A 333 10.61 29.87 -13.67
N LEU A 334 11.50 28.97 -13.16
CA LEU A 334 11.49 28.54 -11.76
C LEU A 334 12.30 29.43 -10.83
N LEU A 335 13.17 30.29 -11.37
CA LEU A 335 13.87 31.36 -10.67
C LEU A 335 13.82 32.65 -11.52
N PRO A 336 13.99 33.84 -10.89
CA PRO A 336 14.14 35.08 -11.64
C PRO A 336 15.33 35.04 -12.60
N ASP A 337 15.16 35.61 -13.81
CA ASP A 337 16.26 35.80 -14.77
C ASP A 337 17.13 37.00 -14.35
N ASP A 338 17.88 36.82 -13.27
CA ASP A 338 18.79 37.79 -12.68
C ASP A 338 20.17 37.18 -12.48
N THR A 339 21.10 37.52 -13.34
CA THR A 339 22.48 37.00 -13.32
C THR A 339 23.18 37.22 -11.98
N GLN A 340 22.99 38.42 -11.34
CA GLN A 340 23.65 38.73 -10.09
C GLN A 340 23.10 37.86 -8.95
N LEU A 341 21.77 37.65 -8.93
CA LEU A 341 21.12 36.75 -7.98
C LEU A 341 21.63 35.32 -8.17
N ILE A 342 21.64 34.80 -9.41
CA ILE A 342 22.11 33.44 -9.70
C ILE A 342 23.57 33.26 -9.30
N GLU A 343 24.45 34.23 -9.57
CA GLU A 343 25.84 34.19 -9.09
C GLU A 343 25.94 34.18 -7.58
N ARG A 344 25.15 35.02 -6.88
CA ARG A 344 25.12 35.08 -5.41
C ARG A 344 24.74 33.72 -4.80
N ILE A 345 23.62 33.14 -5.25
CA ILE A 345 23.10 31.89 -4.67
C ILE A 345 23.96 30.67 -5.02
N THR A 346 24.60 30.63 -6.19
CA THR A 346 25.48 29.53 -6.56
C THR A 346 26.85 29.56 -5.87
N LYS A 347 27.30 30.74 -5.38
CA LYS A 347 28.57 30.89 -4.64
C LYS A 347 28.44 30.61 -3.14
N VAL A 348 27.25 30.29 -2.63
CA VAL A 348 27.04 29.94 -1.22
C VAL A 348 27.85 28.70 -0.85
N GLN A 349 28.63 28.78 0.26
CA GLN A 349 29.46 27.69 0.79
C GLN A 349 28.69 26.83 1.77
#